data_e96e7a36360e19db57862e9f836f3f21
#
_entry.id   e96e7a36360e19db57862e9f836f3f21
#
_cell.length_a   1.000
_cell.length_b   1.000
_cell.length_c   1.000
_cell.angle_alpha   90.00
_cell.angle_beta   90.00
_cell.angle_gamma   90.00
#
_symmetry.space_group_name_H-M   'P 1'
#
loop_
_entity.id
_entity.type
_entity.pdbx_description
1 polymer ?
#
loop_
_entity_poly.entity_id
_entity_poly.type
_entity_poly.pdbx_seq_one_letter_code
_entity_poly.pdbx_strand_id
1 'polypeptide(L)'
;ILLILSFLSKGPVGFYSLFIPFLLAHYIIFPRELFRKKTFSVIFSIIIAIAIASIWGISMYLNHGNYFLDVIKNEVIAWRTKHHHSFIFYTDFVVYMGSWLFFSIYVLFKIPKEKESKIFYLWTILVLIFISLIEMKKKKYGLPLYLTSSITIGQLCIYYFRKPYLELRKREKTLLIVQQLFLIVVVVGSLVFLTYFGFIKKEISFGLFFLYAILHLLFLFLFAVGYTEISYAKRVIIFTGLTMLLVNFSSSWILESKFMQNNLLRFRIPVDQEVLENPAPIYSAAFDIEDVWRLGKEIKLLNKNIPDERIIFFLGKNEPKDLLKTYEIKKVYNYQKVTHDTEKLYLLEKIY
;
A
#
# COMPACT_ATOMS: atom_id res chain seq x y z
N ILE A 1 -20.19 2.75 13.65
CA ILE A 1 -18.82 2.77 14.22
C ILE A 1 -17.79 2.66 13.10
N LEU A 2 -17.77 1.63 12.26
CA LEU A 2 -16.76 1.42 11.21
C LEU A 2 -16.69 2.59 10.21
N LEU A 3 -17.81 3.19 9.84
CA LEU A 3 -17.84 4.39 8.99
C LEU A 3 -17.16 5.58 9.65
N ILE A 4 -17.41 5.78 10.94
CA ILE A 4 -16.79 6.87 11.73
C ILE A 4 -15.26 6.69 11.75
N LEU A 5 -14.80 5.46 12.07
CA LEU A 5 -13.38 5.13 12.09
C LEU A 5 -12.73 5.32 10.71
N SER A 6 -13.43 4.96 9.63
CA SER A 6 -12.98 5.18 8.27
C SER A 6 -12.78 6.66 7.94
N PHE A 7 -13.73 7.52 8.33
CA PHE A 7 -13.62 8.97 8.16
C PHE A 7 -12.46 9.56 8.97
N LEU A 8 -12.30 9.12 10.23
CA LEU A 8 -11.25 9.63 11.11
C LEU A 8 -9.84 9.19 10.66
N SER A 9 -9.71 8.01 10.05
CA SER A 9 -8.40 7.47 9.66
C SER A 9 -7.81 8.14 8.41
N LYS A 10 -8.64 8.42 7.39
CA LYS A 10 -8.20 8.96 6.08
C LYS A 10 -9.20 9.92 5.44
N GLY A 11 -10.09 10.50 6.25
CA GLY A 11 -11.14 11.34 5.71
C GLY A 11 -12.14 10.56 4.83
N PRO A 12 -12.77 11.20 3.83
CA PRO A 12 -13.85 10.60 3.05
C PRO A 12 -13.40 9.50 2.05
N VAL A 13 -12.09 9.22 1.94
CA VAL A 13 -11.55 8.31 0.91
C VAL A 13 -12.11 6.89 1.05
N GLY A 14 -12.15 6.33 2.25
CA GLY A 14 -12.72 4.99 2.47
C GLY A 14 -14.22 4.91 2.15
N PHE A 15 -14.95 5.98 2.48
CA PHE A 15 -16.37 6.10 2.15
C PHE A 15 -16.57 6.15 0.64
N TYR A 16 -15.83 7.00 -0.06
CA TYR A 16 -15.90 7.16 -1.51
C TYR A 16 -15.44 5.89 -2.27
N SER A 17 -14.33 5.29 -1.83
CA SER A 17 -13.70 4.19 -2.58
C SER A 17 -14.28 2.81 -2.30
N LEU A 18 -14.94 2.59 -1.15
CA LEU A 18 -15.50 1.28 -0.78
C LEU A 18 -17.00 1.32 -0.58
N PHE A 19 -17.49 2.24 0.26
CA PHE A 19 -18.86 2.19 0.74
C PHE A 19 -19.87 2.62 -0.33
N ILE A 20 -19.64 3.74 -1.03
CA ILE A 20 -20.51 4.18 -2.13
C ILE A 20 -20.56 3.12 -3.26
N PRO A 21 -19.43 2.58 -3.76
CA PRO A 21 -19.46 1.49 -4.73
C PRO A 21 -20.23 0.26 -4.25
N PHE A 22 -20.12 -0.09 -2.97
CA PHE A 22 -20.89 -1.20 -2.39
C PHE A 22 -22.40 -0.93 -2.40
N LEU A 23 -22.82 0.26 -1.95
CA LEU A 23 -24.23 0.63 -1.96
C LEU A 23 -24.82 0.64 -3.38
N LEU A 24 -24.06 1.14 -4.36
CA LEU A 24 -24.47 1.13 -5.77
C LEU A 24 -24.57 -0.30 -6.31
N ALA A 25 -23.58 -1.16 -6.04
CA ALA A 25 -23.61 -2.56 -6.42
C ALA A 25 -24.84 -3.27 -5.83
N HIS A 26 -25.10 -3.05 -4.55
CA HIS A 26 -26.24 -3.62 -3.85
C HIS A 26 -27.56 -3.09 -4.43
N TYR A 27 -27.68 -1.79 -4.69
CA TYR A 27 -28.86 -1.19 -5.29
C TYR A 27 -29.18 -1.76 -6.69
N ILE A 28 -28.13 -1.91 -7.54
CA ILE A 28 -28.30 -2.44 -8.89
C ILE A 28 -28.81 -3.89 -8.86
N ILE A 29 -28.31 -4.70 -7.92
CA ILE A 29 -28.68 -6.12 -7.85
C ILE A 29 -29.97 -6.35 -7.06
N PHE A 30 -30.21 -5.58 -6.00
CA PHE A 30 -31.37 -5.69 -5.10
C PHE A 30 -32.11 -4.35 -4.92
N PRO A 31 -32.69 -3.79 -5.98
CA PRO A 31 -33.27 -2.44 -5.93
C PRO A 31 -34.45 -2.30 -4.94
N ARG A 32 -35.17 -3.39 -4.69
CA ARG A 32 -36.35 -3.36 -3.80
C ARG A 32 -36.03 -3.59 -2.32
N GLU A 33 -34.90 -4.18 -1.98
CA GLU A 33 -34.60 -4.57 -0.59
C GLU A 33 -33.97 -3.42 0.19
N LEU A 34 -33.05 -2.65 -0.41
CA LEU A 34 -32.32 -1.61 0.29
C LEU A 34 -33.23 -0.42 0.64
N PHE A 35 -34.09 -0.01 -0.27
CA PHE A 35 -34.87 1.24 -0.15
C PHE A 35 -36.23 1.10 0.52
N ARG A 36 -36.78 -0.10 0.65
CA ARG A 36 -38.14 -0.26 1.18
C ARG A 36 -38.23 -0.31 2.70
N LYS A 37 -37.21 -0.85 3.41
CA LYS A 37 -37.26 -1.04 4.88
C LYS A 37 -36.10 -0.44 5.66
N LYS A 38 -34.97 -0.14 5.03
CA LYS A 38 -33.75 0.27 5.73
C LYS A 38 -33.11 1.58 5.26
N THR A 39 -33.69 2.25 4.26
CA THR A 39 -33.14 3.49 3.70
C THR A 39 -32.93 4.56 4.75
N PHE A 40 -33.93 4.76 5.61
CA PHE A 40 -33.82 5.74 6.71
C PHE A 40 -32.66 5.40 7.64
N SER A 41 -32.50 4.15 8.02
CA SER A 41 -31.40 3.72 8.91
C SER A 41 -30.02 3.92 8.26
N VAL A 42 -29.90 3.66 6.95
CA VAL A 42 -28.64 3.87 6.21
C VAL A 42 -28.31 5.35 6.13
N ILE A 43 -29.26 6.19 5.70
CA ILE A 43 -29.06 7.64 5.60
C ILE A 43 -28.75 8.22 7.00
N PHE A 44 -29.50 7.84 8.02
CA PHE A 44 -29.26 8.28 9.38
C PHE A 44 -27.88 7.88 9.91
N SER A 45 -27.45 6.63 9.64
CA SER A 45 -26.11 6.18 10.00
C SER A 45 -24.99 6.96 9.28
N ILE A 46 -25.20 7.34 8.02
CA ILE A 46 -24.26 8.19 7.27
C ILE A 46 -24.19 9.58 7.88
N ILE A 47 -25.34 10.20 8.16
CA ILE A 47 -25.40 11.54 8.79
C ILE A 47 -24.69 11.54 10.14
N ILE A 48 -24.97 10.55 11.00
CA ILE A 48 -24.29 10.41 12.29
C ILE A 48 -22.78 10.24 12.09
N ALA A 49 -22.35 9.40 11.14
CA ALA A 49 -20.93 9.16 10.90
C ALA A 49 -20.22 10.45 10.46
N ILE A 50 -20.84 11.24 9.57
CA ILE A 50 -20.30 12.54 9.13
C ILE A 50 -20.27 13.52 10.30
N ALA A 51 -21.36 13.63 11.09
CA ALA A 51 -21.43 14.54 12.22
C ALA A 51 -20.33 14.26 13.25
N ILE A 52 -20.14 12.98 13.65
CA ILE A 52 -19.10 12.61 14.61
C ILE A 52 -17.69 12.84 14.02
N ALA A 53 -17.47 12.49 12.76
CA ALA A 53 -16.17 12.72 12.10
C ALA A 53 -15.84 14.23 11.99
N SER A 54 -16.85 15.07 11.81
CA SER A 54 -16.68 16.52 11.72
C SER A 54 -16.24 17.16 13.06
N ILE A 55 -16.52 16.52 14.21
CA ILE A 55 -16.10 17.01 15.52
C ILE A 55 -14.58 17.21 15.56
N TRP A 56 -13.81 16.25 15.02
CA TRP A 56 -12.35 16.36 14.95
C TRP A 56 -11.91 17.57 14.12
N GLY A 57 -12.47 17.74 12.92
CA GLY A 57 -12.14 18.86 12.04
C GLY A 57 -12.52 20.21 12.66
N ILE A 58 -13.67 20.29 13.32
CA ILE A 58 -14.12 21.50 14.05
C ILE A 58 -13.15 21.79 15.21
N SER A 59 -12.78 20.79 15.99
CA SER A 59 -11.83 20.95 17.10
C SER A 59 -10.47 21.45 16.59
N MET A 60 -9.96 20.90 15.49
CA MET A 60 -8.69 21.34 14.87
C MET A 60 -8.80 22.81 14.40
N TYR A 61 -9.93 23.18 13.78
CA TYR A 61 -10.15 24.55 13.35
C TYR A 61 -10.22 25.51 14.52
N LEU A 62 -10.92 25.16 15.60
CA LEU A 62 -11.03 26.01 16.80
C LEU A 62 -9.70 26.23 17.53
N ASN A 63 -8.84 25.19 17.52
CA ASN A 63 -7.54 25.27 18.19
C ASN A 63 -6.43 25.90 17.33
N HIS A 64 -6.50 25.77 16.00
CA HIS A 64 -5.40 26.15 15.09
C HIS A 64 -5.83 27.19 14.02
N GLY A 65 -7.12 27.52 13.93
CA GLY A 65 -7.66 28.59 13.08
C GLY A 65 -7.20 28.52 11.61
N ASN A 66 -6.65 29.64 11.15
CA ASN A 66 -6.22 29.80 9.76
C ASN A 66 -5.10 28.83 9.35
N TYR A 67 -4.24 28.41 10.26
CA TYR A 67 -3.20 27.43 9.96
C TYR A 67 -3.80 26.10 9.48
N PHE A 68 -4.85 25.62 10.15
CA PHE A 68 -5.55 24.40 9.73
C PHE A 68 -6.20 24.55 8.35
N LEU A 69 -6.79 25.70 8.04
CA LEU A 69 -7.36 25.98 6.73
C LEU A 69 -6.29 26.02 5.64
N ASP A 70 -5.12 26.59 5.92
CA ASP A 70 -4.01 26.62 4.97
C ASP A 70 -3.45 25.23 4.69
N VAL A 71 -3.37 24.36 5.71
CA VAL A 71 -2.98 22.95 5.51
C VAL A 71 -3.98 22.25 4.59
N ILE A 72 -5.30 22.38 4.84
CA ILE A 72 -6.33 21.78 3.97
C ILE A 72 -6.23 22.33 2.55
N LYS A 73 -6.08 23.64 2.39
CA LYS A 73 -5.96 24.29 1.08
C LYS A 73 -4.74 23.78 0.31
N ASN A 74 -3.60 23.66 0.97
CA ASN A 74 -2.37 23.16 0.38
C ASN A 74 -2.51 21.67 -0.02
N GLU A 75 -3.18 20.86 0.80
CA GLU A 75 -3.49 19.47 0.43
C GLU A 75 -4.42 19.40 -0.79
N VAL A 76 -5.47 20.20 -0.85
CA VAL A 76 -6.38 20.24 -2.01
C VAL A 76 -5.65 20.69 -3.28
N ILE A 77 -4.76 21.68 -3.18
CA ILE A 77 -3.92 22.12 -4.30
C ILE A 77 -2.98 21.00 -4.72
N ALA A 78 -2.32 20.33 -3.76
CA ALA A 78 -1.45 19.19 -4.04
C ALA A 78 -2.20 18.03 -4.72
N TRP A 79 -3.46 17.82 -4.37
CA TRP A 79 -4.32 16.82 -5.02
C TRP A 79 -4.56 17.14 -6.49
N ARG A 80 -4.69 18.41 -6.84
CA ARG A 80 -4.91 18.87 -8.21
C ARG A 80 -3.63 18.96 -9.05
N THR A 81 -2.47 19.16 -8.43
CA THR A 81 -1.22 19.46 -9.15
C THR A 81 -0.21 18.31 -9.16
N LYS A 82 -0.28 17.41 -8.16
CA LYS A 82 0.69 16.32 -8.00
C LYS A 82 0.06 14.96 -8.36
N HIS A 83 0.89 14.07 -8.93
CA HIS A 83 0.53 12.68 -9.19
C HIS A 83 -0.65 12.47 -10.15
N HIS A 84 -0.75 13.29 -11.20
CA HIS A 84 -1.68 13.04 -12.29
C HIS A 84 -1.24 11.81 -13.08
N HIS A 85 -2.09 10.81 -13.12
CA HIS A 85 -1.88 9.60 -13.90
C HIS A 85 -3.13 9.28 -14.73
N SER A 86 -2.93 8.49 -15.79
CA SER A 86 -3.98 8.01 -16.66
C SER A 86 -5.12 7.34 -15.88
N PHE A 87 -6.33 7.34 -16.44
CA PHE A 87 -7.51 6.64 -15.91
C PHE A 87 -7.23 5.14 -15.65
N ILE A 88 -6.40 4.53 -16.50
CA ILE A 88 -6.03 3.10 -16.39
C ILE A 88 -4.95 2.81 -15.35
N PHE A 89 -4.49 3.82 -14.59
CA PHE A 89 -3.40 3.65 -13.61
C PHE A 89 -3.60 2.49 -12.64
N TYR A 90 -4.83 2.26 -12.20
CA TYR A 90 -5.12 1.20 -11.23
C TYR A 90 -5.40 -0.16 -11.87
N THR A 91 -5.41 -0.29 -13.20
CA THR A 91 -5.57 -1.61 -13.85
C THR A 91 -4.38 -2.54 -13.62
N ASP A 92 -3.24 -1.98 -13.25
CA ASP A 92 -2.05 -2.74 -12.87
C ASP A 92 -2.22 -3.53 -11.57
N PHE A 93 -3.33 -3.30 -10.81
CA PHE A 93 -3.62 -4.07 -9.60
C PHE A 93 -3.62 -5.58 -9.82
N VAL A 94 -3.99 -6.04 -11.01
CA VAL A 94 -3.99 -7.47 -11.36
C VAL A 94 -2.60 -8.09 -11.25
N VAL A 95 -1.54 -7.32 -11.56
CA VAL A 95 -0.14 -7.74 -11.44
C VAL A 95 0.24 -7.84 -9.96
N TYR A 96 -0.22 -6.89 -9.13
CA TYR A 96 0.04 -6.89 -7.69
C TYR A 96 -0.73 -7.97 -6.93
N MET A 97 -1.70 -8.65 -7.56
CA MET A 97 -2.31 -9.86 -7.00
C MET A 97 -1.35 -11.07 -7.00
N GLY A 98 -0.14 -10.91 -7.56
CA GLY A 98 0.95 -11.88 -7.49
C GLY A 98 0.55 -13.24 -8.08
N SER A 99 0.64 -14.31 -7.29
CA SER A 99 0.29 -15.66 -7.73
C SER A 99 -1.16 -15.81 -8.21
N TRP A 100 -2.06 -14.87 -7.89
CA TRP A 100 -3.46 -14.84 -8.31
C TRP A 100 -3.73 -14.09 -9.62
N LEU A 101 -2.69 -13.69 -10.35
CA LEU A 101 -2.75 -12.84 -11.54
C LEU A 101 -3.83 -13.28 -12.55
N PHE A 102 -3.80 -14.51 -13.01
CA PHE A 102 -4.76 -14.97 -14.04
C PHE A 102 -6.18 -15.15 -13.52
N PHE A 103 -6.34 -15.49 -12.24
CA PHE A 103 -7.66 -15.48 -11.60
C PHE A 103 -8.19 -14.04 -11.51
N SER A 104 -7.35 -13.07 -11.20
CA SER A 104 -7.73 -11.65 -11.14
C SER A 104 -8.18 -11.13 -12.50
N ILE A 105 -7.43 -11.43 -13.57
CA ILE A 105 -7.81 -11.08 -14.93
C ILE A 105 -9.13 -11.74 -15.30
N TYR A 106 -9.26 -13.04 -15.06
CA TYR A 106 -10.46 -13.79 -15.44
C TYR A 106 -11.73 -13.27 -14.76
N VAL A 107 -11.62 -12.92 -13.47
CA VAL A 107 -12.74 -12.37 -12.68
C VAL A 107 -13.25 -11.06 -13.27
N LEU A 108 -12.39 -10.19 -13.79
CA LEU A 108 -12.81 -8.92 -14.40
C LEU A 108 -13.71 -9.11 -15.64
N PHE A 109 -13.53 -10.22 -16.36
CA PHE A 109 -14.28 -10.49 -17.61
C PHE A 109 -15.41 -11.51 -17.44
N LYS A 110 -15.48 -12.20 -16.30
CA LYS A 110 -16.52 -13.21 -16.05
C LYS A 110 -17.59 -12.69 -15.11
N ILE A 111 -18.71 -12.30 -15.64
CA ILE A 111 -19.89 -11.91 -14.86
C ILE A 111 -20.48 -13.17 -14.21
N PRO A 112 -20.56 -13.25 -12.86
CA PRO A 112 -21.20 -14.35 -12.17
C PRO A 112 -22.68 -14.45 -12.49
N LYS A 113 -23.24 -15.67 -12.41
CA LYS A 113 -24.67 -15.87 -12.63
C LYS A 113 -25.51 -15.64 -11.35
N GLU A 114 -24.96 -16.03 -10.19
CA GLU A 114 -25.62 -15.91 -8.90
C GLU A 114 -25.64 -14.45 -8.43
N LYS A 115 -26.76 -14.02 -7.84
CA LYS A 115 -26.95 -12.64 -7.40
C LYS A 115 -25.94 -12.22 -6.34
N GLU A 116 -25.65 -13.10 -5.37
CA GLU A 116 -24.69 -12.85 -4.31
C GLU A 116 -23.28 -12.62 -4.86
N SER A 117 -22.87 -13.44 -5.82
CA SER A 117 -21.56 -13.29 -6.47
C SER A 117 -21.51 -12.05 -7.38
N LYS A 118 -22.65 -11.67 -8.00
CA LYS A 118 -22.73 -10.44 -8.82
C LYS A 118 -22.50 -9.18 -8.02
N ILE A 119 -22.94 -9.12 -6.74
CA ILE A 119 -22.68 -7.94 -5.89
C ILE A 119 -21.17 -7.71 -5.77
N PHE A 120 -20.41 -8.74 -5.39
CA PHE A 120 -18.96 -8.61 -5.19
C PHE A 120 -18.22 -8.29 -6.50
N TYR A 121 -18.64 -8.91 -7.59
CA TYR A 121 -18.14 -8.57 -8.92
C TYR A 121 -18.39 -7.09 -9.26
N LEU A 122 -19.64 -6.64 -9.16
CA LEU A 122 -20.02 -5.27 -9.48
C LEU A 122 -19.37 -4.27 -8.52
N TRP A 123 -19.26 -4.63 -7.25
CA TRP A 123 -18.52 -3.84 -6.26
C TRP A 123 -17.07 -3.64 -6.67
N THR A 124 -16.36 -4.70 -7.10
CA THR A 124 -14.97 -4.60 -7.59
C THR A 124 -14.85 -3.67 -8.79
N ILE A 125 -15.75 -3.80 -9.78
CA ILE A 125 -15.74 -2.94 -10.98
C ILE A 125 -16.04 -1.48 -10.62
N LEU A 126 -17.02 -1.23 -9.76
CA LEU A 126 -17.35 0.12 -9.29
C LEU A 126 -16.20 0.74 -8.47
N VAL A 127 -15.55 -0.03 -7.60
CA VAL A 127 -14.35 0.44 -6.89
C VAL A 127 -13.28 0.87 -7.88
N LEU A 128 -12.98 0.03 -8.91
CA LEU A 128 -11.99 0.37 -9.94
C LEU A 128 -12.37 1.69 -10.65
N ILE A 129 -13.63 1.85 -11.03
CA ILE A 129 -14.11 3.08 -11.68
C ILE A 129 -13.95 4.29 -10.73
N PHE A 130 -14.44 4.18 -9.48
CA PHE A 130 -14.45 5.29 -8.54
C PHE A 130 -13.03 5.76 -8.18
N ILE A 131 -12.10 4.84 -7.91
CA ILE A 131 -10.71 5.24 -7.62
C ILE A 131 -10.00 5.79 -8.86
N SER A 132 -10.39 5.34 -10.07
CA SER A 132 -9.84 5.84 -11.33
C SER A 132 -10.31 7.25 -11.68
N LEU A 133 -11.47 7.68 -11.16
CA LEU A 133 -11.98 9.04 -11.31
C LEU A 133 -11.25 10.08 -10.44
N ILE A 134 -10.55 9.65 -9.38
CA ILE A 134 -9.76 10.55 -8.54
C ILE A 134 -8.55 11.02 -9.34
N GLU A 135 -8.33 12.33 -9.42
CA GLU A 135 -7.21 12.93 -10.17
C GLU A 135 -5.86 12.52 -9.58
N MET A 136 -5.70 12.65 -8.27
CA MET A 136 -4.49 12.25 -7.57
C MET A 136 -4.44 10.73 -7.39
N LYS A 137 -3.53 10.08 -8.10
CA LYS A 137 -3.37 8.62 -8.08
C LYS A 137 -2.08 8.23 -7.35
N LYS A 138 -2.22 7.48 -6.27
CA LYS A 138 -1.11 6.83 -5.56
C LYS A 138 -1.41 5.34 -5.44
N LYS A 139 -0.40 4.48 -5.56
CA LYS A 139 -0.58 3.01 -5.48
C LYS A 139 -1.30 2.57 -4.20
N LYS A 140 -1.04 3.23 -3.07
CA LYS A 140 -1.72 2.95 -1.80
C LYS A 140 -3.23 3.18 -1.81
N TYR A 141 -3.76 3.98 -2.72
CA TYR A 141 -5.21 4.17 -2.87
C TYR A 141 -5.89 3.02 -3.64
N GLY A 142 -5.10 2.10 -4.21
CA GLY A 142 -5.61 0.85 -4.79
C GLY A 142 -5.98 -0.23 -3.77
N LEU A 143 -5.64 -0.07 -2.48
CA LEU A 143 -5.95 -1.07 -1.44
C LEU A 143 -7.42 -1.53 -1.41
N PRO A 144 -8.43 -0.64 -1.55
CA PRO A 144 -9.82 -1.07 -1.65
C PRO A 144 -10.08 -2.09 -2.75
N LEU A 145 -9.38 -1.95 -3.88
CA LEU A 145 -9.53 -2.83 -5.03
C LEU A 145 -8.99 -4.24 -4.75
N TYR A 146 -7.87 -4.35 -4.03
CA TYR A 146 -7.35 -5.66 -3.61
C TYR A 146 -8.34 -6.40 -2.72
N LEU A 147 -8.97 -5.71 -1.77
CA LEU A 147 -9.96 -6.29 -0.88
C LEU A 147 -11.15 -6.85 -1.66
N THR A 148 -11.77 -6.03 -2.51
CA THR A 148 -12.96 -6.45 -3.26
C THR A 148 -12.64 -7.53 -4.29
N SER A 149 -11.48 -7.45 -4.95
CA SER A 149 -11.00 -8.48 -5.88
C SER A 149 -10.75 -9.81 -5.20
N SER A 150 -10.15 -9.81 -4.00
CA SER A 150 -9.91 -11.02 -3.22
C SER A 150 -11.21 -11.74 -2.87
N ILE A 151 -12.27 -10.99 -2.49
CA ILE A 151 -13.60 -11.57 -2.23
C ILE A 151 -14.15 -12.20 -3.52
N THR A 152 -14.05 -11.52 -4.65
CA THR A 152 -14.56 -12.02 -5.94
C THR A 152 -13.78 -13.24 -6.43
N ILE A 153 -12.45 -13.28 -6.22
CA ILE A 153 -11.62 -14.46 -6.49
C ILE A 153 -12.02 -15.60 -5.55
N GLY A 154 -12.26 -15.31 -4.28
CA GLY A 154 -12.75 -16.31 -3.30
C GLY A 154 -14.05 -16.97 -3.76
N GLN A 155 -15.01 -16.21 -4.28
CA GLN A 155 -16.24 -16.75 -4.87
C GLN A 155 -15.95 -17.67 -6.07
N LEU A 156 -15.01 -17.29 -6.93
CA LEU A 156 -14.57 -18.14 -8.05
C LEU A 156 -13.91 -19.43 -7.55
N CYS A 157 -13.09 -19.37 -6.50
CA CYS A 157 -12.48 -20.53 -5.88
C CYS A 157 -13.54 -21.48 -5.32
N ILE A 158 -14.54 -20.97 -4.59
CA ILE A 158 -15.67 -21.77 -4.07
C ILE A 158 -16.39 -22.46 -5.23
N TYR A 159 -16.65 -21.76 -6.34
CA TYR A 159 -17.26 -22.37 -7.53
C TYR A 159 -16.43 -23.56 -8.04
N TYR A 160 -15.09 -23.42 -8.17
CA TYR A 160 -14.22 -24.51 -8.61
C TYR A 160 -14.10 -25.64 -7.59
N PHE A 161 -14.19 -25.36 -6.31
CA PHE A 161 -14.20 -26.41 -5.28
C PHE A 161 -15.45 -27.29 -5.32
N ARG A 162 -16.59 -26.73 -5.73
CA ARG A 162 -17.88 -27.44 -5.80
C ARG A 162 -18.09 -28.18 -7.11
N LYS A 163 -17.44 -27.76 -8.18
CA LYS A 163 -17.69 -28.28 -9.52
C LYS A 163 -16.61 -29.29 -9.95
N PRO A 164 -16.99 -30.51 -10.39
CA PRO A 164 -16.06 -31.48 -10.94
C PRO A 164 -15.31 -30.90 -12.16
N TYR A 165 -14.01 -31.22 -12.29
CA TYR A 165 -13.19 -30.69 -13.39
C TYR A 165 -13.75 -31.02 -14.78
N LEU A 166 -14.34 -32.21 -14.95
CA LEU A 166 -14.91 -32.65 -16.24
C LEU A 166 -16.07 -31.77 -16.70
N GLU A 167 -16.84 -31.20 -15.77
CA GLU A 167 -17.99 -30.34 -16.05
C GLU A 167 -17.60 -28.87 -16.29
N LEU A 168 -16.33 -28.53 -16.13
CA LEU A 168 -15.83 -27.19 -16.41
C LEU A 168 -15.86 -26.90 -17.91
N ARG A 169 -16.21 -25.65 -18.27
CA ARG A 169 -16.17 -25.20 -19.65
C ARG A 169 -14.73 -25.13 -20.18
N LYS A 170 -14.54 -25.21 -21.48
CA LYS A 170 -13.21 -25.14 -22.12
C LYS A 170 -12.38 -23.95 -21.62
N ARG A 171 -12.98 -22.75 -21.56
CA ARG A 171 -12.30 -21.53 -21.06
C ARG A 171 -11.85 -21.64 -19.60
N GLU A 172 -12.66 -22.29 -18.75
CA GLU A 172 -12.33 -22.51 -17.34
C GLU A 172 -11.18 -23.51 -17.18
N LYS A 173 -11.17 -24.57 -17.99
CA LYS A 173 -10.05 -25.52 -18.05
C LYS A 173 -8.76 -24.85 -18.53
N THR A 174 -8.85 -24.01 -19.58
CA THR A 174 -7.71 -23.24 -20.09
C THR A 174 -7.16 -22.31 -19.02
N LEU A 175 -8.02 -21.59 -18.28
CA LEU A 175 -7.58 -20.73 -17.17
C LEU A 175 -6.74 -21.51 -16.14
N LEU A 176 -7.22 -22.69 -15.72
CA LEU A 176 -6.51 -23.52 -14.74
C LEU A 176 -5.15 -23.99 -15.27
N ILE A 177 -5.07 -24.35 -16.55
CA ILE A 177 -3.81 -24.76 -17.20
C ILE A 177 -2.84 -23.55 -17.25
N VAL A 178 -3.30 -22.39 -17.71
CA VAL A 178 -2.48 -21.18 -17.78
C VAL A 178 -2.00 -20.77 -16.39
N GLN A 179 -2.88 -20.83 -15.39
CA GLN A 179 -2.54 -20.56 -14.00
C GLN A 179 -1.48 -21.54 -13.50
N GLN A 180 -1.62 -22.83 -13.78
CA GLN A 180 -0.62 -23.85 -13.43
C GLN A 180 0.75 -23.57 -14.03
N LEU A 181 0.81 -23.29 -15.34
CA LEU A 181 2.07 -22.95 -16.01
C LEU A 181 2.72 -21.69 -15.40
N PHE A 182 1.91 -20.70 -15.10
CA PHE A 182 2.38 -19.47 -14.43
C PHE A 182 2.98 -19.76 -13.05
N LEU A 183 2.34 -20.60 -12.24
CA LEU A 183 2.88 -20.98 -10.93
C LEU A 183 4.25 -21.67 -11.05
N ILE A 184 4.41 -22.56 -12.02
CA ILE A 184 5.70 -23.23 -12.30
C ILE A 184 6.75 -22.16 -12.63
N VAL A 185 6.44 -21.24 -13.54
CA VAL A 185 7.35 -20.14 -13.92
C VAL A 185 7.73 -19.28 -12.72
N VAL A 186 6.75 -18.92 -11.86
CA VAL A 186 7.00 -18.12 -10.66
C VAL A 186 7.91 -18.86 -9.67
N VAL A 187 7.66 -20.14 -9.42
CA VAL A 187 8.47 -20.94 -8.47
C VAL A 187 9.88 -21.17 -8.99
N VAL A 188 10.02 -21.51 -10.28
CA VAL A 188 11.34 -21.67 -10.91
C VAL A 188 12.09 -20.35 -10.96
N GLY A 189 11.42 -19.25 -11.32
CA GLY A 189 12.00 -17.90 -11.32
C GLY A 189 12.45 -17.47 -9.92
N SER A 190 11.65 -17.77 -8.90
CA SER A 190 12.00 -17.53 -7.49
C SER A 190 13.24 -18.33 -7.06
N LEU A 191 13.34 -19.58 -7.48
CA LEU A 191 14.52 -20.44 -7.21
C LEU A 191 15.78 -19.90 -7.91
N VAL A 192 15.66 -19.46 -9.17
CA VAL A 192 16.77 -18.83 -9.90
C VAL A 192 17.22 -17.56 -9.23
N PHE A 193 16.26 -16.70 -8.82
CA PHE A 193 16.53 -15.47 -8.09
C PHE A 193 17.23 -15.75 -6.74
N LEU A 194 16.73 -16.71 -5.99
CA LEU A 194 17.31 -17.16 -4.73
C LEU A 194 18.76 -17.65 -4.92
N THR A 195 19.01 -18.43 -5.98
CA THR A 195 20.36 -18.95 -6.29
C THR A 195 21.31 -17.82 -6.64
N TYR A 196 20.89 -16.90 -7.49
CA TYR A 196 21.75 -15.79 -7.94
C TYR A 196 22.06 -14.82 -6.79
N PHE A 197 21.05 -14.24 -6.17
CA PHE A 197 21.25 -13.22 -5.15
C PHE A 197 21.61 -13.83 -3.79
N GLY A 198 20.95 -14.91 -3.38
CA GLY A 198 21.20 -15.52 -2.10
C GLY A 198 22.55 -16.24 -2.05
N PHE A 199 22.78 -17.18 -2.96
CA PHE A 199 23.96 -18.03 -2.92
C PHE A 199 25.17 -17.40 -3.61
N ILE A 200 25.05 -16.97 -4.90
CA ILE A 200 26.19 -16.44 -5.66
C ILE A 200 26.64 -15.10 -5.10
N LYS A 201 25.71 -14.18 -4.79
CA LYS A 201 26.01 -12.87 -4.18
C LYS A 201 26.24 -12.94 -2.67
N LYS A 202 26.07 -14.10 -2.05
CA LYS A 202 26.29 -14.36 -0.60
C LYS A 202 25.46 -13.44 0.30
N GLU A 203 24.23 -13.11 -0.12
CA GLU A 203 23.32 -12.26 0.65
C GLU A 203 22.59 -13.05 1.76
N ILE A 204 22.57 -14.38 1.69
CA ILE A 204 22.00 -15.26 2.70
C ILE A 204 22.99 -16.34 3.12
N SER A 205 22.81 -16.89 4.32
CA SER A 205 23.59 -18.01 4.80
C SER A 205 23.33 -19.28 4.00
N PHE A 206 24.35 -20.13 3.91
CA PHE A 206 24.27 -21.40 3.19
C PHE A 206 23.12 -22.29 3.68
N GLY A 207 22.91 -22.36 5.00
CA GLY A 207 21.83 -23.17 5.58
C GLY A 207 20.43 -22.68 5.17
N LEU A 208 20.20 -21.35 5.19
CA LEU A 208 18.92 -20.78 4.73
C LEU A 208 18.70 -20.96 3.22
N PHE A 209 19.76 -20.83 2.41
CA PHE A 209 19.67 -21.12 1.00
C PHE A 209 19.19 -22.55 0.73
N PHE A 210 19.81 -23.55 1.38
CA PHE A 210 19.41 -24.95 1.22
C PHE A 210 17.97 -25.20 1.69
N LEU A 211 17.58 -24.63 2.82
CA LEU A 211 16.21 -24.73 3.31
C LEU A 211 15.20 -24.24 2.25
N TYR A 212 15.42 -23.03 1.73
CA TYR A 212 14.54 -22.48 0.71
C TYR A 212 14.56 -23.26 -0.59
N ALA A 213 15.73 -23.70 -1.04
CA ALA A 213 15.85 -24.52 -2.25
C ALA A 213 15.11 -25.87 -2.13
N ILE A 214 15.26 -26.55 -1.00
CA ILE A 214 14.52 -27.79 -0.70
C ILE A 214 13.01 -27.54 -0.70
N LEU A 215 12.54 -26.46 -0.09
CA LEU A 215 11.12 -26.13 -0.09
C LEU A 215 10.57 -25.88 -1.51
N HIS A 216 11.33 -25.21 -2.38
CA HIS A 216 10.94 -25.01 -3.79
C HIS A 216 10.90 -26.32 -4.57
N LEU A 217 11.92 -27.18 -4.41
CA LEU A 217 11.97 -28.48 -5.08
C LEU A 217 10.85 -29.40 -4.57
N LEU A 218 10.61 -29.44 -3.28
CA LEU A 218 9.50 -30.19 -2.68
C LEU A 218 8.15 -29.69 -3.21
N PHE A 219 7.98 -28.38 -3.31
CA PHE A 219 6.77 -27.78 -3.87
C PHE A 219 6.55 -28.25 -5.33
N LEU A 220 7.59 -28.15 -6.19
CA LEU A 220 7.51 -28.58 -7.58
C LEU A 220 7.23 -30.09 -7.69
N PHE A 221 7.88 -30.91 -6.85
CA PHE A 221 7.64 -32.34 -6.79
C PHE A 221 6.18 -32.66 -6.42
N LEU A 222 5.67 -32.11 -5.31
CA LEU A 222 4.28 -32.30 -4.87
C LEU A 222 3.28 -31.80 -5.92
N PHE A 223 3.62 -30.73 -6.61
CA PHE A 223 2.78 -30.19 -7.67
C PHE A 223 2.76 -31.10 -8.93
N ALA A 224 3.89 -31.74 -9.27
CA ALA A 224 4.02 -32.63 -10.41
C ALA A 224 3.38 -34.02 -10.16
N VAL A 225 3.67 -34.63 -9.01
CA VAL A 225 3.20 -35.97 -8.67
C VAL A 225 1.68 -36.03 -8.51
N GLY A 226 1.08 -34.96 -8.02
CA GLY A 226 -0.36 -34.81 -7.89
C GLY A 226 -0.99 -35.83 -6.95
N TYR A 227 -1.67 -35.39 -5.91
CA TYR A 227 -2.56 -36.28 -5.17
C TYR A 227 -3.74 -36.67 -6.08
N THR A 228 -3.85 -37.95 -6.41
CA THR A 228 -4.87 -38.51 -7.31
C THR A 228 -6.29 -38.29 -6.79
N GLU A 229 -6.46 -38.10 -5.47
CA GLU A 229 -7.75 -37.90 -4.81
C GLU A 229 -8.28 -36.45 -4.87
N ILE A 230 -7.41 -35.47 -5.09
CA ILE A 230 -7.82 -34.06 -5.16
C ILE A 230 -8.09 -33.67 -6.60
N SER A 231 -9.28 -33.10 -6.87
CA SER A 231 -9.60 -32.64 -8.23
C SER A 231 -8.57 -31.62 -8.70
N TYR A 232 -8.23 -31.65 -10.00
CA TYR A 232 -7.23 -30.77 -10.63
C TYR A 232 -7.46 -29.27 -10.28
N ALA A 233 -8.71 -28.82 -10.31
CA ALA A 233 -9.06 -27.45 -9.99
C ALA A 233 -8.72 -27.06 -8.54
N LYS A 234 -9.03 -27.91 -7.59
CA LYS A 234 -8.71 -27.70 -6.16
C LYS A 234 -7.20 -27.62 -5.97
N ARG A 235 -6.46 -28.53 -6.62
CA ARG A 235 -5.00 -28.55 -6.58
C ARG A 235 -4.41 -27.23 -7.05
N VAL A 236 -4.80 -26.74 -8.23
CA VAL A 236 -4.29 -25.47 -8.78
C VAL A 236 -4.57 -24.31 -7.81
N ILE A 237 -5.75 -24.23 -7.20
CA ILE A 237 -6.12 -23.17 -6.25
C ILE A 237 -5.26 -23.25 -4.98
N ILE A 238 -5.12 -24.44 -4.38
CA ILE A 238 -4.31 -24.64 -3.17
C ILE A 238 -2.87 -24.23 -3.44
N PHE A 239 -2.30 -24.70 -4.55
CA PHE A 239 -0.93 -24.35 -4.92
C PHE A 239 -0.76 -22.87 -5.28
N THR A 240 -1.79 -22.19 -5.78
CA THR A 240 -1.75 -20.74 -5.96
C THR A 240 -1.52 -20.01 -4.62
N GLY A 241 -2.26 -20.39 -3.57
CA GLY A 241 -2.06 -19.85 -2.22
C GLY A 241 -0.69 -20.22 -1.64
N LEU A 242 -0.28 -21.49 -1.77
CA LEU A 242 1.03 -21.97 -1.28
C LEU A 242 2.20 -21.30 -2.01
N THR A 243 2.10 -21.02 -3.31
CA THR A 243 3.11 -20.26 -4.06
C THR A 243 3.33 -18.88 -3.45
N MET A 244 2.25 -18.18 -3.11
CA MET A 244 2.35 -16.86 -2.50
C MET A 244 3.10 -16.94 -1.15
N LEU A 245 2.78 -17.92 -0.32
CA LEU A 245 3.47 -18.14 0.95
C LEU A 245 4.93 -18.51 0.75
N LEU A 246 5.24 -19.44 -0.17
CA LEU A 246 6.59 -19.89 -0.47
C LEU A 246 7.47 -18.72 -0.94
N VAL A 247 6.99 -17.94 -1.91
CA VAL A 247 7.75 -16.79 -2.45
C VAL A 247 7.94 -15.72 -1.39
N ASN A 248 6.92 -15.36 -0.62
CA ASN A 248 7.07 -14.38 0.46
C ASN A 248 8.04 -14.85 1.54
N PHE A 249 7.95 -16.10 1.97
CA PHE A 249 8.84 -16.67 2.97
C PHE A 249 10.29 -16.70 2.49
N SER A 250 10.53 -17.23 1.28
CA SER A 250 11.87 -17.35 0.71
C SER A 250 12.48 -16.01 0.26
N SER A 251 11.68 -14.94 0.13
CA SER A 251 12.14 -13.60 -0.20
C SER A 251 12.27 -12.65 0.99
N SER A 252 11.94 -13.10 2.20
CA SER A 252 11.97 -12.25 3.41
C SER A 252 13.34 -11.61 3.68
N TRP A 253 14.42 -12.31 3.37
CA TRP A 253 15.81 -11.84 3.49
C TRP A 253 16.14 -10.65 2.58
N ILE A 254 15.37 -10.45 1.48
CA ILE A 254 15.63 -9.37 0.52
C ILE A 254 15.61 -8.02 1.21
N LEU A 255 14.68 -7.82 2.18
CA LEU A 255 14.56 -6.56 2.91
C LEU A 255 15.82 -6.19 3.71
N GLU A 256 16.60 -7.21 4.14
CA GLU A 256 17.83 -7.05 4.88
C GLU A 256 19.07 -7.10 3.99
N SER A 257 18.90 -7.45 2.70
CA SER A 257 20.00 -7.60 1.77
C SER A 257 20.68 -6.27 1.43
N LYS A 258 21.99 -6.33 1.18
CA LYS A 258 22.76 -5.18 0.71
C LYS A 258 22.21 -4.62 -0.61
N PHE A 259 21.66 -5.51 -1.46
CA PHE A 259 21.02 -5.12 -2.71
C PHE A 259 19.85 -4.16 -2.47
N MET A 260 18.94 -4.51 -1.53
CA MET A 260 17.82 -3.65 -1.17
C MET A 260 18.27 -2.38 -0.45
N GLN A 261 19.20 -2.50 0.49
CA GLN A 261 19.74 -1.37 1.21
C GLN A 261 20.41 -0.36 0.27
N ASN A 262 21.20 -0.84 -0.69
CA ASN A 262 21.94 0.04 -1.59
C ASN A 262 21.10 0.60 -2.77
N ASN A 263 20.12 -0.15 -3.28
CA ASN A 263 19.42 0.20 -4.52
C ASN A 263 17.96 0.62 -4.33
N LEU A 264 17.26 0.03 -3.36
CA LEU A 264 15.83 0.25 -3.18
C LEU A 264 15.47 0.85 -1.81
N LEU A 265 16.27 0.52 -0.77
CA LEU A 265 16.09 1.05 0.57
C LEU A 265 17.18 2.06 0.94
N ARG A 266 17.66 2.84 -0.03
CA ARG A 266 18.47 4.06 0.26
C ARG A 266 17.83 4.97 1.33
N PHE A 267 16.59 4.65 1.70
CA PHE A 267 15.74 5.28 2.70
C PHE A 267 16.10 4.97 4.15
N ARG A 268 17.01 4.03 4.40
CA ARG A 268 17.52 3.72 5.75
C ARG A 268 19.00 4.06 5.86
N ILE A 269 19.41 5.26 5.40
CA ILE A 269 20.61 5.83 5.98
C ILE A 269 20.24 6.09 7.44
N PRO A 270 20.82 5.36 8.41
CA PRO A 270 20.53 5.63 9.79
C PRO A 270 20.85 7.10 10.05
N VAL A 271 19.92 7.79 10.67
CA VAL A 271 20.21 9.13 11.19
C VAL A 271 21.37 8.95 12.17
N ASP A 272 22.39 9.78 12.06
CA ASP A 272 23.56 9.72 12.93
C ASP A 272 23.09 9.72 14.39
N GLN A 273 23.59 8.80 15.18
CA GLN A 273 23.18 8.62 16.57
C GLN A 273 23.41 9.91 17.38
N GLU A 274 24.44 10.67 17.04
CA GLU A 274 24.73 11.99 17.61
C GLU A 274 23.54 12.97 17.41
N VAL A 275 22.88 12.91 16.27
CA VAL A 275 21.68 13.74 15.99
C VAL A 275 20.49 13.30 16.85
N LEU A 276 20.33 11.97 17.04
CA LEU A 276 19.21 11.44 17.82
C LEU A 276 19.35 11.73 19.32
N GLU A 277 20.57 11.69 19.82
CA GLU A 277 20.88 11.89 21.25
C GLU A 277 21.02 13.37 21.64
N ASN A 278 21.35 14.26 20.69
CA ASN A 278 21.54 15.68 20.98
C ASN A 278 20.21 16.38 21.26
N PRO A 279 20.01 17.03 22.40
CA PRO A 279 18.74 17.67 22.77
C PRO A 279 18.41 18.95 21.98
N ALA A 280 19.31 19.43 21.13
CA ALA A 280 19.12 20.66 20.37
C ALA A 280 17.86 20.59 19.47
N PRO A 281 17.06 21.68 19.40
CA PRO A 281 15.88 21.71 18.57
C PRO A 281 16.22 21.67 17.08
N ILE A 282 15.32 21.04 16.29
CA ILE A 282 15.46 20.94 14.84
C ILE A 282 14.54 21.96 14.17
N TYR A 283 15.08 22.77 13.29
CA TYR A 283 14.36 23.73 12.47
C TYR A 283 14.37 23.32 10.99
N SER A 284 13.30 23.61 10.28
CA SER A 284 13.27 23.41 8.82
C SER A 284 12.46 24.54 8.16
N ALA A 285 12.80 24.88 6.93
CA ALA A 285 12.04 25.82 6.12
C ALA A 285 10.72 25.22 5.59
N ALA A 286 10.61 23.90 5.54
CA ALA A 286 9.41 23.17 5.11
C ALA A 286 9.10 22.06 6.09
N PHE A 287 7.84 21.90 6.44
CA PHE A 287 7.39 20.82 7.33
C PHE A 287 7.08 19.56 6.52
N ASP A 288 7.73 18.45 6.89
CA ASP A 288 7.38 17.14 6.38
C ASP A 288 7.21 16.19 7.58
N ILE A 289 6.03 15.59 7.70
CA ILE A 289 5.70 14.66 8.80
C ILE A 289 6.61 13.43 8.78
N GLU A 290 7.14 13.07 7.63
CA GLU A 290 8.04 11.94 7.46
C GLU A 290 9.39 12.20 8.15
N ASP A 291 9.88 13.43 8.12
CA ASP A 291 11.10 13.83 8.79
C ASP A 291 10.94 13.75 10.31
N VAL A 292 9.78 14.13 10.86
CA VAL A 292 9.46 13.97 12.29
C VAL A 292 9.52 12.49 12.71
N TRP A 293 8.94 11.60 11.90
CA TRP A 293 8.96 10.16 12.17
C TRP A 293 10.39 9.58 12.12
N ARG A 294 11.22 10.04 11.20
CA ARG A 294 12.59 9.53 11.03
C ARG A 294 13.55 10.02 12.10
N LEU A 295 13.41 11.29 12.48
CA LEU A 295 14.27 11.92 13.49
C LEU A 295 13.78 11.62 14.90
N GLY A 296 12.52 11.15 15.07
CA GLY A 296 11.92 10.92 16.38
C GLY A 296 11.83 12.19 17.23
N LYS A 297 11.90 13.38 16.61
CA LYS A 297 11.92 14.68 17.26
C LYS A 297 10.94 15.63 16.62
N GLU A 298 10.48 16.61 17.42
CA GLU A 298 9.72 17.72 16.89
C GLU A 298 10.59 18.57 15.96
N ILE A 299 10.05 18.91 14.78
CA ILE A 299 10.68 19.84 13.86
C ILE A 299 9.89 21.16 13.89
N LYS A 300 10.58 22.23 14.23
CA LYS A 300 9.99 23.57 14.26
C LYS A 300 10.14 24.22 12.89
N LEU A 301 9.06 24.87 12.42
CA LEU A 301 9.16 25.70 11.23
C LEU A 301 10.00 26.94 11.50
N LEU A 302 10.98 27.17 10.63
CA LEU A 302 11.75 28.40 10.67
C LEU A 302 10.87 29.54 10.16
N ASN A 303 10.32 30.31 11.08
CA ASN A 303 9.60 31.54 10.77
C ASN A 303 10.61 32.66 10.52
N LYS A 304 10.12 33.88 10.18
CA LYS A 304 10.97 35.06 9.94
C LYS A 304 11.86 35.45 11.15
N ASN A 305 11.57 34.95 12.33
CA ASN A 305 12.36 35.21 13.53
C ASN A 305 13.49 34.18 13.65
N ILE A 306 14.70 34.67 13.80
CA ILE A 306 15.89 33.84 14.04
C ILE A 306 15.74 33.19 15.41
N PRO A 307 15.96 31.87 15.54
CA PRO A 307 15.92 31.17 16.83
C PRO A 307 16.90 31.80 17.84
N ASP A 308 16.57 31.76 19.11
CA ASP A 308 17.42 32.34 20.17
C ASP A 308 18.30 31.28 20.88
N GLU A 309 18.11 30.01 20.56
CA GLU A 309 18.86 28.91 21.13
C GLU A 309 20.33 28.96 20.71
N ARG A 310 21.22 28.55 21.63
CA ARG A 310 22.68 28.55 21.40
C ARG A 310 23.07 27.55 20.31
N ILE A 311 22.49 26.36 20.32
CA ILE A 311 22.76 25.28 19.37
C ILE A 311 21.43 24.83 18.76
N ILE A 312 21.39 24.77 17.45
CA ILE A 312 20.22 24.30 16.69
C ILE A 312 20.63 23.33 15.58
N PHE A 313 19.73 22.47 15.17
CA PHE A 313 19.83 21.78 13.91
C PHE A 313 18.96 22.47 12.85
N PHE A 314 19.48 22.59 11.65
CA PHE A 314 18.69 23.04 10.49
C PHE A 314 18.64 21.95 9.44
N LEU A 315 17.42 21.55 9.04
CA LEU A 315 17.15 20.59 7.99
C LEU A 315 16.79 21.32 6.70
N GLY A 316 17.57 21.12 5.62
CA GLY A 316 17.29 21.76 4.34
C GLY A 316 18.15 21.24 3.21
N LYS A 317 17.72 21.52 1.97
CA LYS A 317 18.47 21.17 0.74
C LYS A 317 19.73 22.04 0.57
N ASN A 318 19.63 23.29 0.96
CA ASN A 318 20.69 24.29 0.82
C ASN A 318 21.10 24.82 2.18
N GLU A 319 22.30 25.40 2.22
CA GLU A 319 22.78 26.11 3.40
C GLU A 319 21.81 27.25 3.80
N PRO A 320 21.53 27.39 5.11
CA PRO A 320 20.60 28.38 5.61
C PRO A 320 21.21 29.77 5.66
N LYS A 321 21.34 30.45 4.53
CA LYS A 321 22.03 31.73 4.38
C LYS A 321 21.57 32.81 5.39
N ASP A 322 20.30 32.82 5.73
CA ASP A 322 19.74 33.77 6.70
C ASP A 322 20.20 33.48 8.13
N LEU A 323 20.39 32.21 8.47
CA LEU A 323 20.88 31.82 9.79
C LEU A 323 22.40 32.02 9.91
N LEU A 324 23.16 31.95 8.82
CA LEU A 324 24.63 32.12 8.83
C LEU A 324 25.08 33.54 9.20
N LYS A 325 24.15 34.50 9.30
CA LYS A 325 24.44 35.82 9.86
C LYS A 325 24.60 35.80 11.38
N THR A 326 24.03 34.80 12.02
CA THR A 326 23.95 34.70 13.49
C THR A 326 24.56 33.41 14.01
N TYR A 327 24.69 32.39 13.14
CA TYR A 327 25.18 31.07 13.48
C TYR A 327 26.34 30.66 12.58
N GLU A 328 27.27 29.86 13.11
CA GLU A 328 28.30 29.19 12.34
C GLU A 328 27.98 27.68 12.19
N ILE A 329 28.37 27.08 11.06
CA ILE A 329 28.19 25.65 10.84
C ILE A 329 29.31 24.89 11.58
N LYS A 330 28.93 24.10 12.58
CA LYS A 330 29.90 23.21 13.30
C LYS A 330 30.04 21.86 12.61
N LYS A 331 28.94 21.30 12.13
CA LYS A 331 28.94 19.99 11.46
C LYS A 331 27.82 19.87 10.47
N VAL A 332 28.02 19.07 9.42
CA VAL A 332 27.02 18.78 8.40
C VAL A 332 26.85 17.27 8.32
N TYR A 333 25.62 16.81 8.49
CA TYR A 333 25.23 15.42 8.34
C TYR A 333 24.47 15.24 7.03
N ASN A 334 24.75 14.14 6.34
CA ASN A 334 23.96 13.78 5.16
C ASN A 334 22.61 13.22 5.61
N TYR A 335 21.55 13.84 5.15
CA TYR A 335 20.18 13.42 5.40
C TYR A 335 19.48 13.15 4.07
N GLN A 336 18.97 11.95 3.89
CA GLN A 336 18.29 11.59 2.64
C GLN A 336 16.81 11.37 2.91
N LYS A 337 15.97 12.17 2.23
CA LYS A 337 14.51 11.96 2.23
C LYS A 337 14.12 10.71 1.45
N VAL A 338 12.98 10.13 1.82
CA VAL A 338 12.36 9.01 1.09
C VAL A 338 12.01 9.35 -0.36
N THR A 339 11.85 10.63 -0.67
CA THR A 339 11.54 11.17 -2.01
C THR A 339 12.74 11.32 -2.95
N HIS A 340 13.89 10.70 -2.66
CA HIS A 340 15.16 10.83 -3.43
C HIS A 340 15.85 12.19 -3.34
N ASP A 341 15.29 13.16 -2.64
CA ASP A 341 15.94 14.45 -2.41
C ASP A 341 17.01 14.29 -1.34
N THR A 342 18.26 14.61 -1.68
CA THR A 342 19.33 14.73 -0.70
C THR A 342 19.17 16.03 0.06
N GLU A 343 18.87 15.95 1.32
CA GLU A 343 18.92 17.09 2.25
C GLU A 343 20.12 16.95 3.17
N LYS A 344 20.45 18.02 3.82
CA LYS A 344 21.53 18.06 4.81
C LYS A 344 20.96 18.53 6.13
N LEU A 345 21.47 17.98 7.21
CA LEU A 345 21.20 18.46 8.56
C LEU A 345 22.44 19.20 9.05
N TYR A 346 22.30 20.49 9.24
CA TYR A 346 23.37 21.38 9.69
C TYR A 346 23.28 21.56 11.20
N LEU A 347 24.35 21.24 11.92
CA LEU A 347 24.50 21.63 13.31
C LEU A 347 25.07 23.06 13.35
N LEU A 348 24.31 23.98 13.91
CA LEU A 348 24.62 25.39 13.95
C LEU A 348 24.82 25.85 15.39
N GLU A 349 25.88 26.64 15.65
CA GLU A 349 26.14 27.29 16.94
C GLU A 349 26.13 28.80 16.77
N LYS A 350 25.50 29.50 17.72
CA LYS A 350 25.32 30.95 17.69
C LYS A 350 26.69 31.65 17.83
N ILE A 351 26.95 32.60 16.96
CA ILE A 351 28.15 33.46 17.02
C ILE A 351 27.90 34.50 18.09
N TYR A 352 28.81 34.64 19.05
CA TYR A 352 28.75 35.64 20.11
C TYR A 352 29.48 36.88 19.71
#